data_ef5222a4c00578e39e2f01df2bfd0d9d
#
_entry.id   ef5222a4c00578e39e2f01df2bfd0d9d
#
_cell.length_a   1.000
_cell.length_b   1.000
_cell.length_c   1.000
_cell.angle_alpha   90.00
_cell.angle_beta   90.00
_cell.angle_gamma   90.00
#
_symmetry.space_group_name_H-M   'P 1'
#
loop_
_entity.id
_entity.type
_entity.pdbx_description
1 polymer ?
#
loop_
_entity_poly.entity_id
_entity_poly.type
_entity_poly.pdbx_seq_one_letter_code
_entity_poly.pdbx_strand_id
1 'polypeptide(L)'
;MEFLHRLGGESSREWAMRVVLQNIIHLVLPPGTSLSDKEIASFLSLSRTPVREALVLLEEMRFVDVYPQKGTFVSLLDVDDIEEGRYIRKCLESDTLIQACRSFSADGAIALEANLKMQQNALDTGDRKRFLFLDQDFHRLICSGCGRERVWSVISKNSLHFFRVRRLKIKGGGVGQGYFHEQHGELLEAILAHETDRALDILNRHLTWDVETVRASYPDYFTRDSMSKKMYMFMSEVAPVVAGAL
;
A
#
# COMPACT_ATOMS: atom_id res chain seq x y z
N MET A 1 9.28 -11.66 12.82
CA MET A 1 9.51 -10.46 11.95
C MET A 1 10.70 -10.73 11.04
N GLU A 2 10.69 -10.15 9.83
CA GLU A 2 11.85 -10.08 8.95
C GLU A 2 12.72 -8.87 9.34
N PHE A 3 14.03 -9.06 9.41
CA PHE A 3 14.97 -8.00 9.77
C PHE A 3 15.30 -7.14 8.53
N LEU A 4 15.29 -5.84 8.69
CA LEU A 4 15.73 -4.89 7.66
C LEU A 4 16.90 -4.08 8.21
N HIS A 5 17.98 -3.99 7.46
CA HIS A 5 19.11 -3.17 7.85
C HIS A 5 18.74 -1.70 8.00
N ARG A 6 19.36 -1.03 8.97
CA ARG A 6 19.17 0.40 9.19
C ARG A 6 19.76 1.19 8.03
N LEU A 7 19.03 2.19 7.56
CA LEU A 7 19.49 3.07 6.48
C LEU A 7 20.39 4.19 7.05
N GLY A 8 21.29 4.71 6.20
CA GLY A 8 22.13 5.84 6.60
C GLY A 8 21.29 7.06 6.99
N GLY A 9 21.57 7.64 8.15
CA GLY A 9 20.85 8.82 8.69
C GLY A 9 19.51 8.51 9.36
N GLU A 10 19.01 7.29 9.32
CA GLU A 10 17.75 6.89 9.95
C GLU A 10 17.91 6.87 11.49
N SER A 11 17.01 7.52 12.22
CA SER A 11 16.95 7.43 13.69
C SER A 11 16.51 6.02 14.13
N SER A 12 16.73 5.67 15.41
CA SER A 12 16.29 4.37 15.95
C SER A 12 14.76 4.22 15.90
N ARG A 13 14.01 5.32 16.08
CA ARG A 13 12.54 5.36 15.97
C ARG A 13 12.09 5.11 14.54
N GLU A 14 12.67 5.80 13.56
CA GLU A 14 12.31 5.66 12.16
C GLU A 14 12.63 4.25 11.66
N TRP A 15 13.78 3.71 12.04
CA TRP A 15 14.14 2.34 11.71
C TRP A 15 13.16 1.33 12.31
N ALA A 16 12.82 1.43 13.60
CA ALA A 16 11.86 0.56 14.25
C ALA A 16 10.48 0.65 13.58
N MET A 17 10.01 1.87 13.29
CA MET A 17 8.76 2.11 12.57
C MET A 17 8.77 1.43 11.19
N ARG A 18 9.81 1.65 10.40
CA ARG A 18 9.94 1.06 9.07
C ARG A 18 9.98 -0.46 9.09
N VAL A 19 10.73 -1.05 10.01
CA VAL A 19 10.79 -2.52 10.15
C VAL A 19 9.43 -3.10 10.50
N VAL A 20 8.74 -2.55 11.51
CA VAL A 20 7.42 -3.03 11.92
C VAL A 20 6.40 -2.82 10.80
N LEU A 21 6.35 -1.63 10.19
CA LEU A 21 5.43 -1.30 9.10
C LEU A 21 5.62 -2.25 7.90
N GLN A 22 6.85 -2.50 7.47
CA GLN A 22 7.12 -3.42 6.36
C GLN A 22 6.68 -4.85 6.68
N ASN A 23 6.90 -5.33 7.91
CA ASN A 23 6.41 -6.63 8.32
C ASN A 23 4.87 -6.72 8.34
N ILE A 24 4.19 -5.63 8.69
CA ILE A 24 2.71 -5.53 8.64
C ILE A 24 2.23 -5.52 7.18
N ILE A 25 2.81 -4.67 6.33
CA ILE A 25 2.43 -4.57 4.90
C ILE A 25 2.67 -5.89 4.18
N HIS A 26 3.78 -6.58 4.49
CA HIS A 26 4.11 -7.88 3.89
C HIS A 26 3.38 -9.07 4.53
N LEU A 27 2.49 -8.83 5.51
CA LEU A 27 1.72 -9.87 6.23
C LEU A 27 2.61 -10.90 6.95
N VAL A 28 3.84 -10.54 7.27
CA VAL A 28 4.70 -11.30 8.21
C VAL A 28 4.17 -11.12 9.62
N LEU A 29 3.61 -9.93 9.90
CA LEU A 29 2.76 -9.63 11.05
C LEU A 29 1.33 -9.41 10.53
N PRO A 30 0.50 -10.45 10.46
CA PRO A 30 -0.86 -10.35 9.95
C PRO A 30 -1.76 -9.52 10.88
N PRO A 31 -2.94 -9.07 10.39
CA PRO A 31 -3.94 -8.38 11.21
C PRO A 31 -4.26 -9.16 12.49
N GLY A 32 -4.41 -8.45 13.61
CA GLY A 32 -4.69 -9.04 14.92
C GLY A 32 -3.46 -9.59 15.67
N THR A 33 -2.26 -9.58 15.07
CA THR A 33 -1.04 -10.01 15.75
C THR A 33 -0.72 -9.12 16.95
N SER A 34 -0.48 -9.72 18.12
CA SER A 34 -0.01 -8.99 19.31
C SER A 34 1.43 -8.51 19.12
N LEU A 35 1.69 -7.26 19.48
CA LEU A 35 2.99 -6.61 19.37
C LEU A 35 3.54 -6.31 20.76
N SER A 36 4.75 -6.83 21.06
CA SER A 36 5.46 -6.54 22.30
C SER A 36 6.61 -5.56 22.06
N ASP A 37 6.55 -4.38 22.67
CA ASP A 37 7.64 -3.40 22.60
C ASP A 37 8.97 -3.97 23.10
N LYS A 38 8.92 -4.89 24.10
CA LYS A 38 10.09 -5.59 24.63
C LYS A 38 10.70 -6.55 23.60
N GLU A 39 9.87 -7.34 22.92
CA GLU A 39 10.34 -8.30 21.92
C GLU A 39 10.88 -7.60 20.68
N ILE A 40 10.20 -6.55 20.20
CA ILE A 40 10.66 -5.73 19.07
C ILE A 40 11.98 -5.05 19.41
N ALA A 41 12.13 -4.48 20.62
CA ALA A 41 13.35 -3.84 21.07
C ALA A 41 14.51 -4.85 21.13
N SER A 42 14.26 -6.04 21.67
CA SER A 42 15.25 -7.13 21.69
C SER A 42 15.66 -7.55 20.28
N PHE A 43 14.70 -7.72 19.37
CA PHE A 43 14.93 -8.14 17.99
C PHE A 43 15.78 -7.12 17.21
N LEU A 44 15.58 -5.81 17.47
CA LEU A 44 16.31 -4.72 16.80
C LEU A 44 17.56 -4.27 17.56
N SER A 45 17.85 -4.87 18.72
CA SER A 45 18.95 -4.42 19.63
C SER A 45 18.83 -2.94 20.00
N LEU A 46 17.59 -2.49 20.29
CA LEU A 46 17.25 -1.13 20.69
C LEU A 46 16.76 -1.10 22.17
N SER A 47 16.73 0.10 22.76
CA SER A 47 15.93 0.33 23.97
C SER A 47 14.42 0.36 23.64
N ARG A 48 13.57 0.21 24.67
CA ARG A 48 12.10 0.20 24.49
C ARG A 48 11.54 1.56 24.07
N THR A 49 12.20 2.66 24.42
CA THR A 49 11.71 4.03 24.13
C THR A 49 11.48 4.29 22.64
N PRO A 50 12.49 4.16 21.74
CA PRO A 50 12.29 4.39 20.32
C PRO A 50 11.28 3.43 19.69
N VAL A 51 11.13 2.21 20.24
CA VAL A 51 10.12 1.25 19.75
C VAL A 51 8.71 1.71 20.13
N ARG A 52 8.50 2.20 21.36
CA ARG A 52 7.21 2.76 21.78
C ARG A 52 6.81 3.96 20.95
N GLU A 53 7.76 4.89 20.71
CA GLU A 53 7.53 6.04 19.84
C GLU A 53 7.18 5.59 18.40
N ALA A 54 7.81 4.54 17.89
CA ALA A 54 7.49 3.96 16.59
C ALA A 54 6.07 3.36 16.55
N LEU A 55 5.66 2.66 17.63
CA LEU A 55 4.30 2.09 17.72
C LEU A 55 3.23 3.19 17.81
N VAL A 56 3.49 4.31 18.48
CA VAL A 56 2.59 5.49 18.50
C VAL A 56 2.41 6.05 17.08
N LEU A 57 3.50 6.23 16.32
CA LEU A 57 3.39 6.66 14.91
C LEU A 57 2.60 5.68 14.04
N LEU A 58 2.76 4.38 14.28
CA LEU A 58 2.01 3.37 13.56
C LEU A 58 0.51 3.34 13.95
N GLU A 59 0.18 3.72 15.19
CA GLU A 59 -1.20 3.92 15.65
C GLU A 59 -1.84 5.12 14.96
N GLU A 60 -1.14 6.26 14.91
CA GLU A 60 -1.59 7.44 14.14
C GLU A 60 -1.82 7.13 12.65
N MET A 61 -1.01 6.24 12.08
CA MET A 61 -1.13 5.73 10.71
C MET A 61 -2.16 4.59 10.56
N ARG A 62 -2.87 4.19 11.63
CA ARG A 62 -3.87 3.11 11.68
C ARG A 62 -3.35 1.71 11.34
N PHE A 63 -2.05 1.46 11.54
CA PHE A 63 -1.47 0.11 11.38
C PHE A 63 -1.42 -0.69 12.67
N VAL A 64 -1.60 -0.01 13.79
CA VAL A 64 -1.52 -0.59 15.14
C VAL A 64 -2.66 -0.03 15.97
N ASP A 65 -3.28 -0.88 16.78
CA ASP A 65 -4.28 -0.50 17.77
C ASP A 65 -3.71 -0.73 19.17
N VAL A 66 -3.83 0.28 20.04
CA VAL A 66 -3.44 0.18 21.46
C VAL A 66 -4.69 0.07 22.32
N TYR A 67 -4.85 -1.06 22.98
CA TYR A 67 -5.95 -1.29 23.92
C TYR A 67 -5.42 -1.18 25.37
N PRO A 68 -5.90 -0.23 26.17
CA PRO A 68 -5.48 -0.10 27.56
C PRO A 68 -5.62 -1.42 28.32
N GLN A 69 -4.59 -1.84 29.03
CA GLN A 69 -4.47 -3.07 29.80
C GLN A 69 -4.54 -4.38 29.00
N LYS A 70 -4.82 -4.35 27.69
CA LYS A 70 -4.90 -5.54 26.84
C LYS A 70 -3.67 -5.71 25.94
N GLY A 71 -3.00 -4.60 25.58
CA GLY A 71 -1.79 -4.62 24.75
C GLY A 71 -1.93 -3.89 23.43
N THR A 72 -0.93 -4.08 22.60
CA THR A 72 -0.79 -3.47 21.27
C THR A 72 -0.94 -4.56 20.22
N PHE A 73 -1.70 -4.30 19.17
CA PHE A 73 -2.02 -5.27 18.13
C PHE A 73 -1.89 -4.65 16.74
N VAL A 74 -1.57 -5.46 15.74
CA VAL A 74 -1.67 -5.05 14.34
C VAL A 74 -3.14 -4.81 14.02
N SER A 75 -3.48 -3.62 13.51
CA SER A 75 -4.86 -3.26 13.19
C SER A 75 -5.48 -4.21 12.17
N LEU A 76 -6.75 -4.54 12.39
CA LEU A 76 -7.56 -5.24 11.42
C LEU A 76 -7.73 -4.39 10.17
N LEU A 77 -8.13 -5.03 9.09
CA LEU A 77 -8.41 -4.36 7.81
C LEU A 77 -9.82 -3.76 7.87
N ASP A 78 -9.92 -2.50 7.49
CA ASP A 78 -11.19 -1.80 7.35
C ASP A 78 -11.51 -1.63 5.86
N VAL A 79 -12.73 -2.02 5.44
CA VAL A 79 -13.13 -1.98 4.04
C VAL A 79 -13.18 -0.54 3.52
N ASP A 80 -13.65 0.41 4.34
CA ASP A 80 -13.75 1.82 3.95
C ASP A 80 -12.35 2.43 3.75
N ASP A 81 -11.38 2.16 4.64
CA ASP A 81 -9.98 2.61 4.48
C ASP A 81 -9.33 2.03 3.21
N ILE A 82 -9.66 0.79 2.87
CA ILE A 82 -9.16 0.11 1.65
C ILE A 82 -9.74 0.78 0.41
N GLU A 83 -11.06 1.02 0.38
CA GLU A 83 -11.76 1.63 -0.74
C GLU A 83 -11.36 3.10 -0.93
N GLU A 84 -11.14 3.84 0.14
CA GLU A 84 -10.64 5.21 0.08
C GLU A 84 -9.21 5.27 -0.51
N GLY A 85 -8.32 4.39 -0.06
CA GLY A 85 -6.97 4.25 -0.64
C GLY A 85 -7.01 3.87 -2.14
N ARG A 86 -7.94 2.99 -2.54
CA ARG A 86 -8.17 2.64 -3.93
C ARG A 86 -8.69 3.83 -4.75
N TYR A 87 -9.61 4.60 -4.18
CA TYR A 87 -10.16 5.80 -4.82
C TYR A 87 -9.09 6.86 -5.08
N ILE A 88 -8.28 7.18 -4.06
CA ILE A 88 -7.15 8.12 -4.19
C ILE A 88 -6.21 7.66 -5.31
N ARG A 89 -5.84 6.37 -5.30
CA ARG A 89 -4.99 5.79 -6.31
C ARG A 89 -5.59 5.93 -7.70
N LYS A 90 -6.86 5.56 -7.88
CA LYS A 90 -7.57 5.67 -9.15
C LYS A 90 -7.58 7.10 -9.69
N CYS A 91 -7.92 8.09 -8.85
CA CYS A 91 -7.96 9.50 -9.26
C CYS A 91 -6.60 9.99 -9.74
N LEU A 92 -5.54 9.75 -8.96
CA LEU A 92 -4.21 10.28 -9.26
C LEU A 92 -3.52 9.54 -10.42
N GLU A 93 -3.69 8.22 -10.50
CA GLU A 93 -3.13 7.43 -11.62
C GLU A 93 -3.87 7.69 -12.93
N SER A 94 -5.20 7.92 -12.91
CA SER A 94 -5.95 8.27 -14.11
C SER A 94 -5.46 9.56 -14.74
N ASP A 95 -5.28 10.64 -13.94
CA ASP A 95 -4.74 11.89 -14.45
C ASP A 95 -3.29 11.74 -14.96
N THR A 96 -2.48 10.96 -14.25
CA THR A 96 -1.10 10.66 -14.66
C THR A 96 -1.08 9.90 -16.00
N LEU A 97 -1.97 8.94 -16.22
CA LEU A 97 -2.09 8.20 -17.48
C LEU A 97 -2.55 9.09 -18.66
N ILE A 98 -3.47 10.03 -18.42
CA ILE A 98 -3.86 11.03 -19.43
C ILE A 98 -2.61 11.81 -19.89
N GLN A 99 -1.75 12.21 -18.96
CA GLN A 99 -0.50 12.88 -19.28
C GLN A 99 0.48 11.95 -19.99
N ALA A 100 0.64 10.70 -19.53
CA ALA A 100 1.51 9.71 -20.15
C ALA A 100 1.11 9.45 -21.61
N CYS A 101 -0.17 9.30 -21.91
CA CYS A 101 -0.65 9.13 -23.29
C CYS A 101 -0.43 10.36 -24.15
N ARG A 102 -0.35 11.57 -23.59
CA ARG A 102 -0.04 12.80 -24.35
C ARG A 102 1.45 12.96 -24.62
N SER A 103 2.26 12.67 -23.63
CA SER A 103 3.72 12.83 -23.71
C SER A 103 4.40 12.00 -22.63
N PHE A 104 5.01 10.91 -23.03
CA PHE A 104 5.76 10.04 -22.13
C PHE A 104 7.24 10.05 -22.50
N SER A 105 8.14 10.05 -21.51
CA SER A 105 9.58 10.09 -21.77
C SER A 105 10.07 8.78 -22.36
N ALA A 106 11.03 8.85 -23.30
CA ALA A 106 11.66 7.65 -23.87
C ALA A 106 12.34 6.80 -22.80
N ASP A 107 13.01 7.43 -21.82
CA ASP A 107 13.65 6.75 -20.70
C ASP A 107 12.59 6.07 -19.81
N GLY A 108 11.41 6.70 -19.62
CA GLY A 108 10.28 6.11 -18.93
C GLY A 108 9.75 4.85 -19.62
N ALA A 109 9.64 4.87 -20.94
CA ALA A 109 9.22 3.71 -21.73
C ALA A 109 10.21 2.54 -21.58
N ILE A 110 11.51 2.81 -21.73
CA ILE A 110 12.58 1.81 -21.52
C ILE A 110 12.52 1.23 -20.11
N ALA A 111 12.30 2.07 -19.09
CA ALA A 111 12.19 1.62 -17.70
C ALA A 111 10.96 0.73 -17.47
N LEU A 112 9.82 1.03 -18.08
CA LEU A 112 8.61 0.20 -18.01
C LEU A 112 8.82 -1.16 -18.71
N GLU A 113 9.45 -1.18 -19.89
CA GLU A 113 9.79 -2.44 -20.59
C GLU A 113 10.73 -3.32 -19.75
N ALA A 114 11.74 -2.71 -19.13
CA ALA A 114 12.65 -3.43 -18.25
C ALA A 114 11.93 -4.00 -17.02
N ASN A 115 11.02 -3.22 -16.43
CA ASN A 115 10.19 -3.66 -15.31
C ASN A 115 9.29 -4.83 -15.72
N LEU A 116 8.63 -4.81 -16.89
CA LEU A 116 7.81 -5.91 -17.40
C LEU A 116 8.61 -7.20 -17.57
N LYS A 117 9.83 -7.12 -18.10
CA LYS A 117 10.73 -8.29 -18.20
C LYS A 117 11.08 -8.87 -16.84
N MET A 118 11.31 -7.99 -15.84
CA MET A 118 11.56 -8.44 -14.47
C MET A 118 10.31 -9.06 -13.81
N GLN A 119 9.11 -8.53 -14.10
CA GLN A 119 7.85 -9.13 -13.65
C GLN A 119 7.67 -10.53 -14.24
N GLN A 120 7.92 -10.71 -15.55
CA GLN A 120 7.86 -12.03 -16.19
C GLN A 120 8.82 -13.00 -15.51
N ASN A 121 10.06 -12.61 -15.27
CA ASN A 121 11.03 -13.45 -14.55
C ASN A 121 10.54 -13.83 -13.14
N ALA A 122 9.91 -12.90 -12.42
CA ALA A 122 9.33 -13.18 -11.10
C ALA A 122 8.15 -14.18 -11.18
N LEU A 123 7.37 -14.15 -12.26
CA LEU A 123 6.31 -15.14 -12.55
C LEU A 123 6.92 -16.52 -12.82
N ASP A 124 7.91 -16.59 -13.71
CA ASP A 124 8.56 -17.85 -14.13
C ASP A 124 9.25 -18.56 -12.94
N THR A 125 9.80 -17.78 -12.01
CA THR A 125 10.46 -18.30 -10.79
C THR A 125 9.52 -18.47 -9.60
N GLY A 126 8.24 -18.06 -9.71
CA GLY A 126 7.26 -18.11 -8.63
C GLY A 126 7.57 -17.14 -7.46
N ASP A 127 8.42 -16.13 -7.69
CA ASP A 127 8.77 -15.12 -6.67
C ASP A 127 7.67 -14.07 -6.52
N ARG A 128 6.65 -14.43 -5.75
CA ARG A 128 5.49 -13.57 -5.48
C ARG A 128 5.84 -12.24 -4.80
N LYS A 129 6.84 -12.24 -3.91
CA LYS A 129 7.26 -11.02 -3.23
C LYS A 129 7.88 -10.04 -4.23
N ARG A 130 8.76 -10.53 -5.09
CA ARG A 130 9.40 -9.73 -6.13
C ARG A 130 8.38 -9.20 -7.13
N PHE A 131 7.43 -10.03 -7.56
CA PHE A 131 6.35 -9.58 -8.44
C PHE A 131 5.58 -8.40 -7.84
N LEU A 132 5.14 -8.48 -6.59
CA LEU A 132 4.41 -7.41 -5.91
C LEU A 132 5.22 -6.12 -5.76
N PHE A 133 6.53 -6.24 -5.56
CA PHE A 133 7.40 -5.08 -5.55
C PHE A 133 7.48 -4.42 -6.93
N LEU A 134 7.68 -5.22 -7.98
CA LEU A 134 7.77 -4.76 -9.37
C LEU A 134 6.45 -4.16 -9.88
N ASP A 135 5.32 -4.69 -9.46
CA ASP A 135 4.00 -4.14 -9.71
C ASP A 135 3.86 -2.71 -9.15
N GLN A 136 4.26 -2.48 -7.91
CA GLN A 136 4.28 -1.13 -7.34
C GLN A 136 5.26 -0.21 -8.08
N ASP A 137 6.42 -0.74 -8.44
CA ASP A 137 7.44 0.00 -9.16
C ASP A 137 6.99 0.37 -10.57
N PHE A 138 6.18 -0.47 -11.25
CA PHE A 138 5.58 -0.16 -12.55
C PHE A 138 4.74 1.13 -12.50
N HIS A 139 3.83 1.24 -11.53
CA HIS A 139 3.01 2.43 -11.34
C HIS A 139 3.84 3.66 -10.94
N ARG A 140 4.88 3.46 -10.11
CA ARG A 140 5.85 4.52 -9.79
C ARG A 140 6.57 5.04 -11.05
N LEU A 141 6.98 4.14 -11.92
CA LEU A 141 7.67 4.48 -13.17
C LEU A 141 6.77 5.26 -14.13
N ILE A 142 5.46 4.99 -14.18
CA ILE A 142 4.51 5.81 -14.94
C ILE A 142 4.51 7.25 -14.40
N CYS A 143 4.40 7.41 -13.09
CA CYS A 143 4.46 8.74 -12.46
C CYS A 143 5.80 9.45 -12.76
N SER A 144 6.92 8.74 -12.63
CA SER A 144 8.26 9.28 -12.87
C SER A 144 8.47 9.66 -14.34
N GLY A 145 8.02 8.83 -15.28
CA GLY A 145 8.09 9.11 -16.72
C GLY A 145 7.30 10.35 -17.14
N CYS A 146 6.36 10.81 -16.31
CA CYS A 146 5.62 12.07 -16.46
C CYS A 146 6.20 13.22 -15.62
N GLY A 147 7.34 13.04 -14.90
CA GLY A 147 7.89 14.02 -13.97
C GLY A 147 6.99 14.26 -12.73
N ARG A 148 6.26 13.23 -12.29
CA ARG A 148 5.27 13.30 -11.20
C ARG A 148 5.64 12.41 -10.00
N GLU A 149 6.91 12.37 -9.60
CA GLU A 149 7.42 11.54 -8.48
C GLU A 149 6.68 11.81 -7.17
N ARG A 150 6.28 13.09 -6.93
CA ARG A 150 5.53 13.46 -5.73
C ARG A 150 4.11 12.87 -5.71
N VAL A 151 3.49 12.68 -6.88
CA VAL A 151 2.17 12.03 -6.99
C VAL A 151 2.28 10.59 -6.49
N TRP A 152 3.31 9.85 -6.93
CA TRP A 152 3.55 8.50 -6.39
C TRP A 152 3.78 8.49 -4.88
N SER A 153 4.49 9.47 -4.34
CA SER A 153 4.67 9.59 -2.89
C SER A 153 3.34 9.73 -2.13
N VAL A 154 2.36 10.43 -2.69
CA VAL A 154 1.01 10.54 -2.12
C VAL A 154 0.25 9.22 -2.25
N ILE A 155 0.24 8.61 -3.45
CA ILE A 155 -0.42 7.32 -3.71
C ILE A 155 0.11 6.26 -2.75
N SER A 156 1.44 6.08 -2.69
CA SER A 156 2.07 5.02 -1.91
C SER A 156 1.77 5.13 -0.41
N LYS A 157 1.68 6.33 0.14
CA LYS A 157 1.36 6.55 1.56
C LYS A 157 -0.10 6.24 1.88
N ASN A 158 -1.02 6.61 0.99
CA ASN A 158 -2.47 6.47 1.24
C ASN A 158 -3.04 5.12 0.80
N SER A 159 -2.28 4.30 0.08
CA SER A 159 -2.75 3.00 -0.44
C SER A 159 -2.18 1.79 0.32
N LEU A 160 -1.58 1.98 1.50
CA LEU A 160 -0.91 0.89 2.22
C LEU A 160 -1.87 -0.21 2.67
N HIS A 161 -3.09 0.13 3.11
CA HIS A 161 -4.13 -0.86 3.46
C HIS A 161 -4.61 -1.61 2.23
N PHE A 162 -4.81 -0.93 1.11
CA PHE A 162 -5.10 -1.54 -0.19
C PHE A 162 -4.01 -2.56 -0.59
N PHE A 163 -2.73 -2.25 -0.39
CA PHE A 163 -1.63 -3.19 -0.67
C PHE A 163 -1.63 -4.42 0.23
N ARG A 164 -2.04 -4.29 1.50
CA ARG A 164 -2.19 -5.45 2.40
C ARG A 164 -3.24 -6.42 1.86
N VAL A 165 -4.40 -5.91 1.47
CA VAL A 165 -5.50 -6.74 0.93
C VAL A 165 -5.12 -7.36 -0.41
N ARG A 166 -4.44 -6.62 -1.29
CA ARG A 166 -3.95 -7.17 -2.56
C ARG A 166 -3.00 -8.36 -2.35
N ARG A 167 -2.17 -8.32 -1.30
CA ARG A 167 -1.34 -9.48 -0.92
C ARG A 167 -2.15 -10.67 -0.46
N LEU A 168 -3.22 -10.46 0.31
CA LEU A 168 -4.13 -11.54 0.71
C LEU A 168 -4.80 -12.18 -0.51
N LYS A 169 -5.29 -11.38 -1.45
CA LYS A 169 -5.89 -11.85 -2.70
C LYS A 169 -4.95 -12.76 -3.48
N ILE A 170 -3.69 -12.35 -3.66
CA ILE A 170 -2.68 -13.13 -4.38
C ILE A 170 -2.32 -14.41 -3.60
N LYS A 171 -2.26 -14.36 -2.26
CA LYS A 171 -1.99 -15.52 -1.40
C LYS A 171 -3.12 -16.55 -1.49
N GLY A 172 -4.36 -16.10 -1.56
CA GLY A 172 -5.56 -16.95 -1.58
C GLY A 172 -5.86 -17.65 -2.91
N GLY A 173 -5.00 -17.50 -3.94
CA GLY A 173 -5.20 -18.18 -5.24
C GLY A 173 -6.26 -17.54 -6.15
N GLY A 174 -6.64 -16.28 -5.88
CA GLY A 174 -7.51 -15.48 -6.75
C GLY A 174 -6.88 -15.20 -8.12
N VAL A 175 -7.33 -14.14 -8.81
CA VAL A 175 -6.77 -13.73 -10.12
C VAL A 175 -5.26 -13.74 -10.05
N GLY A 176 -4.63 -14.58 -10.90
CA GLY A 176 -3.21 -14.85 -10.87
C GLY A 176 -2.38 -13.61 -11.18
N GLN A 177 -1.13 -13.59 -10.73
CA GLN A 177 -0.19 -12.50 -11.01
C GLN A 177 0.01 -12.27 -12.52
N GLY A 178 -0.13 -13.32 -13.35
CA GLY A 178 -0.11 -13.25 -14.81
C GLY A 178 -1.13 -12.28 -15.38
N TYR A 179 -2.34 -12.25 -14.84
CA TYR A 179 -3.38 -11.30 -15.26
C TYR A 179 -2.97 -9.83 -15.04
N PHE A 180 -2.31 -9.52 -13.91
CA PHE A 180 -1.82 -8.17 -13.65
C PHE A 180 -0.64 -7.81 -14.56
N HIS A 181 0.23 -8.76 -14.85
CA HIS A 181 1.34 -8.57 -15.78
C HIS A 181 0.84 -8.27 -17.21
N GLU A 182 -0.16 -9.02 -17.70
CA GLU A 182 -0.80 -8.75 -18.99
C GLU A 182 -1.37 -7.34 -19.05
N GLN A 183 -2.10 -6.91 -18.03
CA GLN A 183 -2.63 -5.54 -17.95
C GLN A 183 -1.55 -4.47 -17.95
N HIS A 184 -0.40 -4.71 -17.30
CA HIS A 184 0.73 -3.79 -17.36
C HIS A 184 1.31 -3.69 -18.77
N GLY A 185 1.40 -4.79 -19.51
CA GLY A 185 1.77 -4.81 -20.92
C GLY A 185 0.81 -3.98 -21.78
N GLU A 186 -0.49 -4.24 -21.63
CA GLU A 186 -1.56 -3.47 -22.31
C GLU A 186 -1.51 -1.97 -21.98
N LEU A 187 -1.19 -1.61 -20.72
CA LEU A 187 -1.05 -0.21 -20.31
C LEU A 187 0.13 0.46 -21.03
N LEU A 188 1.28 -0.20 -21.10
CA LEU A 188 2.44 0.35 -21.80
C LEU A 188 2.13 0.53 -23.29
N GLU A 189 1.51 -0.46 -23.93
CA GLU A 189 1.08 -0.35 -25.33
C GLU A 189 0.14 0.84 -25.56
N ALA A 190 -0.87 1.01 -24.68
CA ALA A 190 -1.82 2.11 -24.78
C ALA A 190 -1.17 3.49 -24.59
N ILE A 191 -0.18 3.60 -23.67
CA ILE A 191 0.61 4.82 -23.48
C ILE A 191 1.39 5.15 -24.75
N LEU A 192 2.09 4.17 -25.32
CA LEU A 192 2.94 4.37 -26.52
C LEU A 192 2.10 4.63 -27.78
N ALA A 193 0.89 4.07 -27.86
CA ALA A 193 -0.07 4.31 -28.93
C ALA A 193 -0.89 5.61 -28.76
N HIS A 194 -0.70 6.35 -27.67
CA HIS A 194 -1.47 7.57 -27.32
C HIS A 194 -2.98 7.31 -27.13
N GLU A 195 -3.36 6.10 -26.72
CA GLU A 195 -4.75 5.63 -26.58
C GLU A 195 -5.27 5.87 -25.15
N THR A 196 -5.61 7.11 -24.84
CA THR A 196 -5.99 7.52 -23.48
C THR A 196 -7.18 6.73 -22.92
N ASP A 197 -8.26 6.57 -23.70
CA ASP A 197 -9.47 5.87 -23.23
C ASP A 197 -9.20 4.40 -22.95
N ARG A 198 -8.39 3.74 -23.80
CA ARG A 198 -7.93 2.36 -23.57
C ARG A 198 -7.10 2.24 -22.29
N ALA A 199 -6.15 3.14 -22.08
CA ALA A 199 -5.32 3.16 -20.87
C ALA A 199 -6.15 3.33 -19.60
N LEU A 200 -7.15 4.22 -19.60
CA LEU A 200 -8.06 4.45 -18.48
C LEU A 200 -8.95 3.22 -18.20
N ASP A 201 -9.46 2.56 -19.24
CA ASP A 201 -10.24 1.34 -19.07
C ASP A 201 -9.41 0.20 -18.45
N ILE A 202 -8.17 0.01 -18.94
CA ILE A 202 -7.25 -0.99 -18.39
C ILE A 202 -6.94 -0.68 -16.92
N LEU A 203 -6.60 0.56 -16.57
CA LEU A 203 -6.35 0.95 -15.18
C LEU A 203 -7.57 0.70 -14.30
N ASN A 204 -8.77 1.03 -14.78
CA ASN A 204 -10.00 0.78 -14.02
C ASN A 204 -10.17 -0.71 -13.73
N ARG A 205 -10.01 -1.59 -14.70
CA ARG A 205 -10.04 -3.06 -14.53
C ARG A 205 -8.93 -3.54 -13.59
N HIS A 206 -7.74 -2.97 -13.70
CA HIS A 206 -6.58 -3.31 -12.88
C HIS A 206 -6.77 -2.98 -11.39
N LEU A 207 -7.39 -1.85 -11.08
CA LEU A 207 -7.63 -1.39 -9.71
C LEU A 207 -8.96 -1.90 -9.13
N THR A 208 -9.90 -2.33 -9.96
CA THR A 208 -11.22 -2.78 -9.52
C THR A 208 -11.21 -4.28 -9.26
N TRP A 209 -11.45 -4.68 -8.02
CA TRP A 209 -11.66 -6.05 -7.62
C TRP A 209 -12.49 -6.09 -6.33
N ASP A 210 -13.14 -7.20 -6.13
CA ASP A 210 -14.07 -7.38 -5.01
C ASP A 210 -13.32 -7.63 -3.70
N VAL A 211 -13.34 -6.66 -2.80
CA VAL A 211 -12.77 -6.74 -1.45
C VAL A 211 -13.53 -7.75 -0.60
N GLU A 212 -14.84 -7.89 -0.80
CA GLU A 212 -15.69 -8.80 -0.02
C GLU A 212 -15.31 -10.27 -0.24
N THR A 213 -14.86 -10.64 -1.44
CA THR A 213 -14.31 -11.99 -1.69
C THR A 213 -13.07 -12.27 -0.84
N VAL A 214 -12.20 -11.28 -0.66
CA VAL A 214 -11.02 -11.42 0.23
C VAL A 214 -11.46 -11.47 1.69
N ARG A 215 -12.39 -10.63 2.10
CA ARG A 215 -12.97 -10.63 3.45
C ARG A 215 -13.60 -11.97 3.80
N ALA A 216 -14.37 -12.55 2.88
CA ALA A 216 -14.96 -13.88 3.07
C ALA A 216 -13.91 -14.98 3.25
N SER A 217 -12.74 -14.86 2.59
CA SER A 217 -11.63 -15.81 2.71
C SER A 217 -10.80 -15.64 3.99
N TYR A 218 -10.80 -14.43 4.57
CA TYR A 218 -10.01 -14.06 5.76
C TYR A 218 -10.85 -13.26 6.77
N PRO A 219 -11.98 -13.78 7.28
CA PRO A 219 -12.92 -13.01 8.08
C PRO A 219 -12.32 -12.44 9.37
N ASP A 220 -11.36 -13.14 9.97
CA ASP A 220 -10.68 -12.72 11.21
C ASP A 220 -9.69 -11.57 11.02
N TYR A 221 -9.36 -11.22 9.77
CA TYR A 221 -8.45 -10.13 9.44
C TYR A 221 -9.17 -8.80 9.22
N PHE A 222 -10.50 -8.79 9.18
CA PHE A 222 -11.30 -7.60 8.90
C PHE A 222 -12.11 -7.16 10.13
N THR A 223 -12.34 -5.85 10.22
CA THR A 223 -13.25 -5.28 11.21
C THR A 223 -14.69 -5.77 10.94
N ARG A 224 -15.46 -6.00 12.00
CA ARG A 224 -16.90 -6.34 11.88
C ARG A 224 -17.75 -5.15 11.50
N ASP A 225 -17.38 -3.95 12.01
CA ASP A 225 -18.04 -2.68 11.74
C ASP A 225 -17.00 -1.69 11.21
N SER A 226 -17.36 -0.87 10.21
CA SER A 226 -16.52 0.19 9.69
C SER A 226 -16.12 1.17 10.79
N MET A 227 -14.82 1.22 11.09
CA MET A 227 -14.26 2.19 12.07
C MET A 227 -14.26 3.62 11.53
N SER A 228 -14.23 3.82 10.20
CA SER A 228 -14.26 5.15 9.58
C SER A 228 -15.55 5.91 9.91
N LYS A 229 -16.71 5.23 10.04
CA LYS A 229 -17.93 5.90 10.51
C LYS A 229 -17.79 6.53 11.90
N LYS A 230 -17.10 5.87 12.82
CA LYS A 230 -16.88 6.42 14.18
C LYS A 230 -15.97 7.64 14.17
N MET A 231 -14.96 7.66 13.31
CA MET A 231 -14.02 8.78 13.21
C MET A 231 -14.60 9.95 12.42
N TYR A 232 -15.38 9.72 11.36
CA TYR A 232 -16.15 10.79 10.70
C TYR A 232 -17.14 11.45 11.65
N MET A 233 -17.87 10.68 12.48
CA MET A 233 -18.71 11.23 13.54
C MET A 233 -17.90 12.06 14.53
N PHE A 234 -16.76 11.58 15.02
CA PHE A 234 -15.91 12.32 15.94
C PHE A 234 -15.36 13.59 15.31
N MET A 235 -14.85 13.54 14.08
CA MET A 235 -14.33 14.72 13.37
C MET A 235 -15.43 15.69 12.98
N SER A 236 -16.65 15.24 12.66
CA SER A 236 -17.78 16.12 12.40
C SER A 236 -18.32 16.81 13.67
N GLU A 237 -18.11 16.20 14.84
CA GLU A 237 -18.43 16.82 16.13
C GLU A 237 -17.37 17.82 16.60
N VAL A 238 -16.10 17.60 16.23
CA VAL A 238 -14.96 18.46 16.66
C VAL A 238 -14.67 19.59 15.66
N ALA A 239 -14.92 19.41 14.37
CA ALA A 239 -14.67 20.41 13.33
C ALA A 239 -15.40 21.77 13.55
N PRO A 240 -16.66 21.82 14.03
CA PRO A 240 -17.32 23.09 14.36
C PRO A 240 -16.65 23.89 15.48
N VAL A 241 -15.97 23.21 16.40
CA VAL A 241 -15.30 23.86 17.56
C VAL A 241 -14.02 24.56 17.10
N VAL A 242 -13.35 24.05 16.10
CA VAL A 242 -12.10 24.66 15.58
C VAL A 242 -12.38 25.83 14.63
N ALA A 243 -13.48 25.79 13.88
CA ALA A 243 -13.89 26.86 12.98
C ALA A 243 -14.47 28.10 13.70
N GLY A 244 -14.86 27.99 14.96
CA GLY A 244 -15.32 29.09 15.78
C GLY A 244 -14.23 29.81 16.61
N ALA A 245 -12.96 29.35 16.49
CA ALA A 245 -11.81 29.88 17.25
C ALA A 245 -10.81 30.68 16.39
N LEU A 246 -11.13 30.95 15.11
CA LEU A 246 -10.44 31.87 14.19
C LEU A 246 -11.35 33.04 13.85
#